data_dcae33fc84fec8936f3b3ce4383f93e2
#
_entry.id   dcae33fc84fec8936f3b3ce4383f93e2
#
_cell.length_a   1.000
_cell.length_b   1.000
_cell.length_c   1.000
_cell.angle_alpha   90.00
_cell.angle_beta   90.00
_cell.angle_gamma   90.00
#
_symmetry.space_group_name_H-M   'P 1'
#
loop_
_entity.id
_entity.type
_entity.pdbx_description
1 polymer ?
#
loop_
_entity_poly.entity_id
_entity_poly.type
_entity_poly.pdbx_seq_one_letter_code
_entity_poly.pdbx_strand_id
1 'polypeptide(L)'
;RFKTGTKVFDWIVPQEWNIKDAYIKDSSGKKILDFKKNLLSIVYYSIPIKKWILKKDLIKKIHFDNKLPNAVPYVTSYYKKAWGFCMSKNRLKKLNKKKYFINIDTNFKKGFLEIGEYFKKGKNKKEIFFSTYICHPSMANDNLSSIAVQLNLIKYLKENYRNSFFSYRFVFLPETIGSICYLSKKKDKLKKNMMLGFALSCLGDDHNYSLIKSRN
;
A
#
# COMPACT_ATOMS: atom_id res chain seq x y z
N ARG A 1 -7.20 -13.61 7.25
CA ARG A 1 -7.97 -13.33 6.02
C ARG A 1 -9.32 -12.72 6.35
N PHE A 2 -9.69 -11.68 5.59
CA PHE A 2 -10.99 -11.00 5.66
C PHE A 2 -11.62 -11.01 4.27
N LYS A 3 -12.78 -11.68 4.14
CA LYS A 3 -13.45 -11.84 2.84
C LYS A 3 -14.00 -10.51 2.33
N THR A 4 -13.94 -10.28 1.03
CA THR A 4 -14.61 -9.16 0.35
C THR A 4 -16.07 -9.04 0.82
N GLY A 5 -16.50 -7.83 1.16
CA GLY A 5 -17.84 -7.53 1.66
C GLY A 5 -18.01 -7.69 3.18
N THR A 6 -16.96 -8.14 3.91
CA THR A 6 -17.01 -8.17 5.38
C THR A 6 -17.07 -6.75 5.92
N LYS A 7 -18.07 -6.45 6.76
CA LYS A 7 -18.16 -5.17 7.48
C LYS A 7 -17.16 -5.16 8.64
N VAL A 8 -16.35 -4.11 8.71
CA VAL A 8 -15.35 -3.88 9.76
C VAL A 8 -15.48 -2.44 10.25
N PHE A 9 -16.02 -2.25 11.44
CA PHE A 9 -16.44 -0.95 11.96
C PHE A 9 -17.42 -0.25 10.97
N ASP A 10 -17.09 0.93 10.49
CA ASP A 10 -17.82 1.72 9.52
C ASP A 10 -17.41 1.49 8.06
N TRP A 11 -16.51 0.51 7.82
CA TRP A 11 -15.93 0.21 6.52
C TRP A 11 -16.28 -1.22 6.03
N ILE A 12 -16.10 -1.46 4.75
CA ILE A 12 -16.34 -2.76 4.10
C ILE A 12 -15.08 -3.18 3.35
N VAL A 13 -14.64 -4.44 3.58
CA VAL A 13 -13.48 -5.01 2.87
C VAL A 13 -13.73 -5.01 1.36
N PRO A 14 -12.85 -4.37 0.55
CA PRO A 14 -13.08 -4.21 -0.87
C PRO A 14 -12.84 -5.51 -1.65
N GLN A 15 -13.17 -5.48 -2.95
CA GLN A 15 -12.80 -6.55 -3.87
C GLN A 15 -11.28 -6.56 -4.09
N GLU A 16 -10.73 -7.70 -4.45
CA GLU A 16 -9.40 -7.76 -5.04
C GLU A 16 -9.39 -7.06 -6.38
N TRP A 17 -8.40 -6.23 -6.62
CA TRP A 17 -8.16 -5.56 -7.88
C TRP A 17 -6.94 -6.15 -8.58
N ASN A 18 -7.08 -6.46 -9.86
CA ASN A 18 -6.00 -6.97 -10.68
C ASN A 18 -5.84 -6.12 -11.93
N ILE A 19 -4.60 -5.90 -12.33
CA ILE A 19 -4.24 -5.18 -13.54
C ILE A 19 -3.44 -6.07 -14.47
N LYS A 20 -3.89 -6.16 -15.73
CA LYS A 20 -3.18 -6.86 -16.80
C LYS A 20 -2.29 -5.91 -17.59
N ASP A 21 -2.80 -4.72 -17.90
CA ASP A 21 -2.05 -3.70 -18.65
C ASP A 21 -2.68 -2.31 -18.48
N ALA A 22 -1.85 -1.25 -18.57
CA ALA A 22 -2.34 0.12 -18.69
C ALA A 22 -1.34 0.97 -19.47
N TYR A 23 -1.85 1.78 -20.42
CA TYR A 23 -1.01 2.65 -21.22
C TYR A 23 -1.78 3.82 -21.83
N ILE A 24 -1.01 4.82 -22.23
CA ILE A 24 -1.46 5.92 -23.07
C ILE A 24 -0.67 5.88 -24.37
N LYS A 25 -1.35 5.89 -25.53
CA LYS A 25 -0.75 6.04 -26.86
C LYS A 25 -1.16 7.37 -27.50
N ASP A 26 -0.28 7.94 -28.27
CA ASP A 26 -0.62 9.08 -29.14
C ASP A 26 -1.27 8.61 -30.48
N SER A 27 -1.60 9.58 -31.35
CA SER A 27 -2.19 9.29 -32.65
C SER A 27 -1.26 8.57 -33.65
N SER A 28 0.04 8.51 -33.37
CA SER A 28 1.01 7.73 -34.16
C SER A 28 1.16 6.30 -33.66
N GLY A 29 0.45 5.91 -32.59
CA GLY A 29 0.57 4.60 -31.95
C GLY A 29 1.70 4.50 -30.93
N LYS A 30 2.51 5.54 -30.73
CA LYS A 30 3.60 5.56 -29.78
C LYS A 30 3.07 5.55 -28.35
N LYS A 31 3.54 4.61 -27.52
CA LYS A 31 3.25 4.60 -26.08
C LYS A 31 3.99 5.74 -25.38
N ILE A 32 3.23 6.67 -24.82
CA ILE A 32 3.73 7.78 -23.99
C ILE A 32 3.72 7.45 -22.52
N LEU A 33 2.94 6.49 -22.08
CA LEU A 33 2.93 5.94 -20.75
C LEU A 33 2.68 4.45 -20.86
N ASP A 34 3.42 3.67 -20.04
CA ASP A 34 3.32 2.21 -20.04
C ASP A 34 3.49 1.72 -18.59
N PHE A 35 2.44 1.11 -18.05
CA PHE A 35 2.43 0.52 -16.71
C PHE A 35 3.53 -0.53 -16.54
N LYS A 36 3.80 -1.34 -17.58
CA LYS A 36 4.84 -2.38 -17.51
C LYS A 36 6.25 -1.82 -17.35
N LYS A 37 6.46 -0.54 -17.71
CA LYS A 37 7.75 0.14 -17.52
C LYS A 37 7.83 0.88 -16.18
N ASN A 38 6.70 1.29 -15.62
CA ASN A 38 6.63 1.93 -14.32
C ASN A 38 5.28 1.63 -13.66
N LEU A 39 5.31 0.80 -12.62
CA LEU A 39 4.12 0.38 -11.89
C LEU A 39 3.34 1.54 -11.24
N LEU A 40 4.00 2.66 -10.94
CA LEU A 40 3.33 3.85 -10.40
C LEU A 40 2.53 4.62 -11.45
N SER A 41 2.59 4.26 -12.74
CA SER A 41 1.95 5.03 -13.83
C SER A 41 0.41 4.99 -13.83
N ILE A 42 -0.22 4.23 -12.95
CA ILE A 42 -1.68 4.06 -12.85
C ILE A 42 -2.20 4.50 -11.50
N VAL A 43 -3.41 5.06 -11.47
CA VAL A 43 -4.16 5.19 -10.20
C VAL A 43 -4.63 3.80 -9.82
N TYR A 44 -4.17 3.29 -8.68
CA TYR A 44 -4.54 1.96 -8.20
C TYR A 44 -6.03 1.89 -7.87
N TYR A 45 -6.65 0.75 -8.07
CA TYR A 45 -8.11 0.55 -8.06
C TYR A 45 -8.86 1.25 -9.20
N SER A 46 -8.18 1.65 -10.29
CA SER A 46 -8.86 2.15 -11.48
C SER A 46 -9.80 1.12 -12.08
N ILE A 47 -11.01 1.57 -12.45
CA ILE A 47 -11.93 0.77 -13.25
C ILE A 47 -11.40 0.60 -14.67
N PRO A 48 -11.76 -0.49 -15.39
CA PRO A 48 -11.32 -0.72 -16.75
C PRO A 48 -11.87 0.35 -17.70
N ILE A 49 -11.03 0.78 -18.64
CA ILE A 49 -11.40 1.73 -19.67
C ILE A 49 -10.52 1.56 -20.91
N LYS A 50 -11.15 1.65 -22.11
CA LYS A 50 -10.46 1.57 -23.40
C LYS A 50 -11.12 2.51 -24.39
N LYS A 51 -10.50 3.65 -24.69
CA LYS A 51 -11.07 4.64 -25.64
C LYS A 51 -10.07 5.71 -26.08
N TRP A 52 -10.44 6.43 -27.12
CA TRP A 52 -9.84 7.72 -27.44
C TRP A 52 -10.38 8.83 -26.53
N ILE A 53 -9.53 9.74 -26.11
CA ILE A 53 -9.87 10.88 -25.25
C ILE A 53 -9.17 12.15 -25.73
N LEU A 54 -9.81 13.29 -25.61
CA LEU A 54 -9.20 14.58 -25.88
C LEU A 54 -8.15 14.92 -24.82
N LYS A 55 -7.08 15.61 -25.21
CA LYS A 55 -6.01 16.03 -24.27
C LYS A 55 -6.56 16.76 -23.05
N LYS A 56 -7.49 17.72 -23.25
CA LYS A 56 -8.11 18.49 -22.16
C LYS A 56 -8.78 17.63 -21.10
N ASP A 57 -9.39 16.50 -21.50
CA ASP A 57 -10.08 15.59 -20.58
C ASP A 57 -9.13 14.55 -19.99
N LEU A 58 -8.11 14.14 -20.76
CA LEU A 58 -7.05 13.27 -20.25
C LEU A 58 -6.28 13.94 -19.10
N ILE A 59 -5.92 15.20 -19.23
CA ILE A 59 -5.16 15.95 -18.21
C ILE A 59 -5.91 15.95 -16.87
N LYS A 60 -7.24 16.03 -16.85
CA LYS A 60 -8.08 15.95 -15.64
C LYS A 60 -8.00 14.59 -14.93
N LYS A 61 -7.45 13.57 -15.59
CA LYS A 61 -7.29 12.20 -15.11
C LYS A 61 -5.84 11.81 -14.87
N ILE A 62 -4.92 12.78 -14.95
CA ILE A 62 -3.49 12.58 -14.68
C ILE A 62 -3.14 13.25 -13.37
N HIS A 63 -2.55 12.46 -12.48
CA HIS A 63 -1.99 12.92 -11.21
C HIS A 63 -0.49 13.14 -11.35
N PHE A 64 -0.01 14.25 -10.81
CA PHE A 64 1.41 14.62 -10.80
C PHE A 64 1.71 15.46 -9.55
N ASP A 65 2.98 15.52 -9.18
CA ASP A 65 3.44 16.37 -8.08
C ASP A 65 3.98 17.71 -8.62
N ASN A 66 3.55 18.81 -8.01
CA ASN A 66 4.01 20.16 -8.37
C ASN A 66 5.38 20.49 -7.78
N LYS A 67 5.69 19.97 -6.59
CA LYS A 67 6.94 20.22 -5.86
C LYS A 67 8.06 19.33 -6.37
N LEU A 68 7.73 18.11 -6.81
CA LEU A 68 8.68 17.12 -7.34
C LEU A 68 8.38 16.82 -8.82
N PRO A 69 8.77 17.71 -9.76
CA PRO A 69 8.33 17.65 -11.17
C PRO A 69 8.84 16.42 -11.94
N ASN A 70 9.83 15.71 -11.45
CA ASN A 70 10.35 14.47 -12.01
C ASN A 70 9.74 13.22 -11.38
N ALA A 71 9.13 13.33 -10.20
CA ALA A 71 8.53 12.20 -9.52
C ALA A 71 7.20 11.77 -10.14
N VAL A 72 6.88 10.49 -10.04
CA VAL A 72 5.57 9.92 -10.34
C VAL A 72 4.88 9.62 -9.03
N PRO A 73 3.75 10.27 -8.69
CA PRO A 73 3.08 10.06 -7.42
C PRO A 73 2.39 8.70 -7.36
N TYR A 74 2.27 8.13 -6.17
CA TYR A 74 1.38 7.01 -5.90
C TYR A 74 -0.02 7.52 -5.56
N VAL A 75 -1.04 7.06 -6.28
CA VAL A 75 -2.44 7.43 -6.06
C VAL A 75 -3.32 6.19 -6.12
N THR A 76 -4.34 6.17 -5.26
CA THR A 76 -5.31 5.07 -5.20
C THR A 76 -6.74 5.60 -5.12
N SER A 77 -7.72 4.79 -5.55
CA SER A 77 -9.14 5.10 -5.57
C SER A 77 -10.02 4.06 -4.86
N TYR A 78 -9.57 3.53 -3.71
CA TYR A 78 -10.31 2.49 -2.96
C TYR A 78 -11.75 2.86 -2.62
N TYR A 79 -12.02 4.13 -2.32
CA TYR A 79 -13.29 4.56 -1.74
C TYR A 79 -14.33 4.99 -2.77
N LYS A 80 -13.93 5.13 -4.04
CA LYS A 80 -14.85 5.47 -5.13
C LYS A 80 -14.41 4.88 -6.45
N LYS A 81 -15.37 4.48 -7.28
CA LYS A 81 -15.09 4.03 -8.65
C LYS A 81 -14.56 5.20 -9.49
N ALA A 82 -13.29 5.14 -9.82
CA ALA A 82 -12.60 6.13 -10.63
C ALA A 82 -11.55 5.45 -11.51
N TRP A 83 -10.95 6.19 -12.42
CA TRP A 83 -9.79 5.77 -13.20
C TRP A 83 -8.86 6.97 -13.39
N GLY A 84 -7.58 6.71 -13.58
CA GLY A 84 -6.60 7.74 -13.84
C GLY A 84 -5.20 7.18 -14.08
N PHE A 85 -4.31 8.07 -14.44
CA PHE A 85 -2.90 7.78 -14.60
C PHE A 85 -2.06 8.68 -13.70
N CYS A 86 -0.82 8.25 -13.42
CA CYS A 86 0.17 9.03 -12.71
C CYS A 86 1.38 9.23 -13.62
N MET A 87 1.91 10.44 -13.70
CA MET A 87 3.15 10.72 -14.42
C MET A 87 3.87 11.93 -13.84
N SER A 88 5.16 12.07 -14.18
CA SER A 88 5.90 13.26 -13.77
C SER A 88 5.35 14.51 -14.48
N LYS A 89 5.38 15.65 -13.78
CA LYS A 89 4.96 16.95 -14.34
C LYS A 89 5.71 17.29 -15.64
N ASN A 90 7.00 16.97 -15.68
CA ASN A 90 7.83 17.21 -16.86
C ASN A 90 7.41 16.35 -18.05
N ARG A 91 6.92 15.15 -17.83
CA ARG A 91 6.37 14.30 -18.90
C ARG A 91 5.00 14.79 -19.36
N LEU A 92 4.15 15.24 -18.43
CA LEU A 92 2.84 15.82 -18.74
C LEU A 92 2.96 17.03 -19.69
N LYS A 93 3.94 17.92 -19.46
CA LYS A 93 4.20 19.09 -20.33
C LYS A 93 4.53 18.71 -21.77
N LYS A 94 5.08 17.51 -22.01
CA LYS A 94 5.44 17.02 -23.35
C LYS A 94 4.25 16.48 -24.16
N LEU A 95 3.06 16.42 -23.59
CA LEU A 95 1.85 16.02 -24.33
C LEU A 95 1.47 17.10 -25.36
N ASN A 96 1.64 16.80 -26.65
CA ASN A 96 1.46 17.77 -27.74
C ASN A 96 0.38 17.39 -28.77
N LYS A 97 -0.28 16.23 -28.63
CA LYS A 97 -1.34 15.79 -29.54
C LYS A 97 -2.71 16.24 -29.04
N LYS A 98 -3.69 16.42 -29.97
CA LYS A 98 -5.06 16.79 -29.62
C LYS A 98 -5.83 15.68 -28.92
N LYS A 99 -5.56 14.40 -29.26
CA LYS A 99 -6.21 13.21 -28.69
C LYS A 99 -5.21 12.09 -28.41
N TYR A 100 -5.57 11.22 -27.47
CA TYR A 100 -4.78 10.07 -27.03
C TYR A 100 -5.67 8.85 -26.90
N PHE A 101 -5.12 7.68 -27.18
CA PHE A 101 -5.77 6.41 -26.88
C PHE A 101 -5.34 5.94 -25.51
N ILE A 102 -6.31 5.65 -24.64
CA ILE A 102 -6.07 5.11 -23.30
C ILE A 102 -6.58 3.69 -23.21
N ASN A 103 -5.82 2.86 -22.50
CA ASN A 103 -6.22 1.53 -22.10
C ASN A 103 -5.86 1.32 -20.64
N ILE A 104 -6.82 0.88 -19.84
CA ILE A 104 -6.66 0.35 -18.50
C ILE A 104 -7.39 -0.99 -18.49
N ASP A 105 -6.63 -2.08 -18.48
CA ASP A 105 -7.16 -3.45 -18.49
C ASP A 105 -7.06 -4.01 -17.07
N THR A 106 -8.14 -3.85 -16.32
CA THR A 106 -8.26 -4.22 -14.92
C THR A 106 -9.53 -5.01 -14.68
N ASN A 107 -9.53 -5.80 -13.62
CA ASN A 107 -10.74 -6.47 -13.16
C ASN A 107 -10.83 -6.44 -11.64
N PHE A 108 -12.05 -6.63 -11.15
CA PHE A 108 -12.39 -6.76 -9.73
C PHE A 108 -13.00 -8.13 -9.49
N LYS A 109 -12.54 -8.84 -8.47
CA LYS A 109 -13.11 -10.13 -8.06
C LYS A 109 -13.30 -10.19 -6.55
N LYS A 110 -14.23 -11.03 -6.11
CA LYS A 110 -14.34 -11.38 -4.70
C LYS A 110 -13.10 -12.16 -4.27
N GLY A 111 -12.54 -11.84 -3.11
CA GLY A 111 -11.34 -12.46 -2.59
C GLY A 111 -11.13 -12.12 -1.13
N PHE A 112 -9.89 -11.87 -0.72
CA PHE A 112 -9.54 -11.66 0.67
C PHE A 112 -8.56 -10.52 0.83
N LEU A 113 -8.70 -9.76 1.91
CA LEU A 113 -7.61 -8.97 2.47
C LEU A 113 -6.82 -9.89 3.42
N GLU A 114 -5.53 -10.01 3.19
CA GLU A 114 -4.65 -10.89 3.96
C GLU A 114 -3.79 -10.10 4.94
N ILE A 115 -3.56 -10.69 6.11
CA ILE A 115 -2.70 -10.18 7.17
C ILE A 115 -1.82 -11.32 7.64
N GLY A 116 -0.50 -11.10 7.70
CA GLY A 116 0.45 -12.00 8.29
C GLY A 116 0.60 -11.72 9.79
N GLU A 117 0.54 -12.76 10.62
CA GLU A 117 0.78 -12.65 12.07
C GLU A 117 1.76 -13.74 12.51
N TYR A 118 2.80 -13.35 13.24
CA TYR A 118 3.65 -14.26 13.98
C TYR A 118 3.55 -13.95 15.47
N PHE A 119 3.27 -14.97 16.28
CA PHE A 119 3.15 -14.84 17.71
C PHE A 119 4.16 -15.75 18.43
N LYS A 120 5.07 -15.14 19.19
CA LYS A 120 6.01 -15.82 20.07
C LYS A 120 5.49 -15.74 21.49
N LYS A 121 5.06 -16.88 22.05
CA LYS A 121 4.60 -16.99 23.43
C LYS A 121 5.78 -16.81 24.39
N GLY A 122 5.61 -15.99 25.40
CA GLY A 122 6.51 -15.86 26.55
C GLY A 122 5.90 -16.47 27.82
N LYS A 123 6.60 -16.33 28.95
CA LYS A 123 6.10 -16.76 30.26
C LYS A 123 4.92 -15.90 30.73
N ASN A 124 4.90 -14.62 30.39
CA ASN A 124 3.85 -13.67 30.74
C ASN A 124 2.85 -13.50 29.58
N LYS A 125 1.56 -13.27 29.90
CA LYS A 125 0.51 -12.93 28.93
C LYS A 125 0.63 -11.52 28.35
N LYS A 126 1.43 -10.63 28.98
CA LYS A 126 1.70 -9.29 28.44
C LYS A 126 2.48 -9.38 27.16
N GLU A 127 2.07 -8.59 26.16
CA GLU A 127 2.57 -8.64 24.79
C GLU A 127 3.31 -7.34 24.44
N ILE A 128 4.46 -7.49 23.78
CA ILE A 128 5.10 -6.43 23.01
C ILE A 128 4.66 -6.60 21.55
N PHE A 129 4.04 -5.59 21.00
CA PHE A 129 3.41 -5.61 19.69
C PHE A 129 4.25 -4.85 18.67
N PHE A 130 4.47 -5.46 17.51
CA PHE A 130 5.12 -4.84 16.36
C PHE A 130 4.22 -4.93 15.16
N SER A 131 4.07 -3.84 14.43
CA SER A 131 3.37 -3.83 13.15
C SER A 131 4.19 -3.12 12.08
N THR A 132 4.08 -3.61 10.85
CA THR A 132 4.62 -2.96 9.66
C THR A 132 3.68 -3.20 8.49
N TYR A 133 3.67 -2.28 7.53
CA TYR A 133 2.77 -2.40 6.40
C TYR A 133 3.45 -2.94 5.13
N ILE A 134 2.64 -3.69 4.38
CA ILE A 134 2.94 -4.19 3.03
C ILE A 134 1.80 -3.73 2.15
N CYS A 135 1.98 -2.73 1.30
CA CYS A 135 0.83 -2.14 0.62
C CYS A 135 1.07 -1.72 -0.84
N HIS A 136 1.98 -0.80 -1.13
CA HIS A 136 2.10 -0.22 -2.46
C HIS A 136 3.20 -0.89 -3.30
N PRO A 137 3.15 -0.79 -4.62
CA PRO A 137 4.22 -1.27 -5.49
C PRO A 137 5.47 -0.39 -5.37
N SER A 138 6.60 -0.92 -5.84
CA SER A 138 7.88 -0.19 -5.85
C SER A 138 8.34 0.27 -4.45
N MET A 139 8.07 -0.55 -3.43
CA MET A 139 8.56 -0.32 -2.08
C MET A 139 10.09 -0.35 -2.05
N ALA A 140 10.68 0.60 -1.31
CA ALA A 140 12.11 0.64 -1.00
C ALA A 140 12.29 0.90 0.50
N ASN A 141 12.82 2.06 0.93
CA ASN A 141 12.83 2.41 2.34
C ASN A 141 11.40 2.39 2.92
N ASP A 142 10.44 2.94 2.20
CA ASP A 142 9.01 2.83 2.46
C ASP A 142 8.42 1.63 1.66
N ASN A 143 8.17 0.46 2.26
CA ASN A 143 8.43 0.10 3.65
C ASN A 143 9.15 -1.27 3.76
N LEU A 144 9.90 -1.70 2.70
CA LEU A 144 10.66 -2.95 2.73
C LEU A 144 11.69 -2.98 3.86
N SER A 145 12.28 -1.83 4.19
CA SER A 145 13.25 -1.73 5.27
C SER A 145 12.66 -2.19 6.60
N SER A 146 11.48 -1.70 6.95
CA SER A 146 10.80 -2.08 8.20
C SER A 146 10.32 -3.52 8.20
N ILE A 147 9.93 -4.06 7.04
CA ILE A 147 9.62 -5.48 6.87
C ILE A 147 10.88 -6.32 7.16
N ALA A 148 12.02 -5.95 6.58
CA ALA A 148 13.29 -6.64 6.80
C ALA A 148 13.72 -6.59 8.28
N VAL A 149 13.63 -5.41 8.92
CA VAL A 149 13.91 -5.25 10.35
C VAL A 149 13.01 -6.14 11.18
N GLN A 150 11.69 -6.15 10.91
CA GLN A 150 10.74 -6.96 11.68
C GLN A 150 11.00 -8.47 11.51
N LEU A 151 11.34 -8.94 10.31
CA LEU A 151 11.71 -10.34 10.06
C LEU A 151 13.01 -10.74 10.79
N ASN A 152 14.02 -9.88 10.75
CA ASN A 152 15.27 -10.11 11.48
C ASN A 152 15.06 -10.11 13.00
N LEU A 153 14.19 -9.24 13.51
CA LEU A 153 13.84 -9.24 14.93
C LEU A 153 13.14 -10.54 15.35
N ILE A 154 12.24 -11.06 14.51
CA ILE A 154 11.62 -12.38 14.74
C ILE A 154 12.69 -13.48 14.80
N LYS A 155 13.62 -13.48 13.84
CA LYS A 155 14.72 -14.45 13.81
C LYS A 155 15.57 -14.35 15.07
N TYR A 156 16.02 -13.16 15.42
CA TYR A 156 16.82 -12.88 16.61
C TYR A 156 16.16 -13.36 17.90
N LEU A 157 14.87 -13.08 18.09
CA LEU A 157 14.12 -13.53 19.26
C LEU A 157 13.91 -15.05 19.30
N LYS A 158 13.81 -15.71 18.16
CA LYS A 158 13.74 -17.17 18.10
C LYS A 158 15.05 -17.83 18.52
N GLU A 159 16.15 -17.28 18.07
CA GLU A 159 17.48 -17.84 18.30
C GLU A 159 18.01 -17.57 19.71
N ASN A 160 17.83 -16.33 20.22
CA ASN A 160 18.48 -15.86 21.44
C ASN A 160 17.57 -15.80 22.67
N TYR A 161 16.23 -15.77 22.49
CA TYR A 161 15.28 -15.61 23.59
C TYR A 161 14.21 -16.70 23.59
N ARG A 162 14.62 -17.98 23.63
CA ARG A 162 13.67 -19.11 23.63
C ARG A 162 12.65 -19.00 24.77
N ASN A 163 13.08 -18.61 25.96
CA ASN A 163 12.28 -18.48 27.21
C ASN A 163 12.04 -16.99 27.54
N SER A 164 11.56 -16.18 26.60
CA SER A 164 11.29 -14.78 26.88
C SER A 164 10.23 -14.59 27.96
N PHE A 165 10.40 -13.54 28.78
CA PHE A 165 9.40 -13.19 29.80
C PHE A 165 8.11 -12.69 29.17
N PHE A 166 8.18 -11.68 28.28
CA PHE A 166 7.04 -11.17 27.53
C PHE A 166 6.74 -12.03 26.30
N SER A 167 5.47 -12.04 25.91
CA SER A 167 5.05 -12.51 24.59
C SER A 167 5.30 -11.43 23.54
N TYR A 168 5.57 -11.84 22.30
CA TYR A 168 5.82 -10.93 21.19
C TYR A 168 4.85 -11.22 20.07
N ARG A 169 4.25 -10.17 19.52
CA ARG A 169 3.34 -10.25 18.37
C ARG A 169 3.83 -9.36 17.24
N PHE A 170 4.00 -9.95 16.08
CA PHE A 170 4.44 -9.28 14.87
C PHE A 170 3.34 -9.37 13.85
N VAL A 171 2.97 -8.23 13.25
CA VAL A 171 1.89 -8.14 12.29
C VAL A 171 2.37 -7.44 11.02
N PHE A 172 2.06 -8.07 9.87
CA PHE A 172 2.33 -7.57 8.53
C PHE A 172 0.99 -7.39 7.84
N LEU A 173 0.65 -6.17 7.43
CA LEU A 173 -0.70 -5.85 6.97
C LEU A 173 -0.70 -4.73 5.92
N PRO A 174 -1.71 -4.64 5.05
CA PRO A 174 -1.92 -3.45 4.24
C PRO A 174 -2.10 -2.21 5.11
N GLU A 175 -1.47 -1.11 4.71
CA GLU A 175 -1.58 0.18 5.42
C GLU A 175 -3.06 0.59 5.57
N THR A 176 -3.42 1.20 6.70
CA THR A 176 -4.76 1.68 7.05
C THR A 176 -5.83 0.59 7.03
N ILE A 177 -6.18 0.04 5.86
CA ILE A 177 -7.25 -0.94 5.70
C ILE A 177 -6.97 -2.26 6.42
N GLY A 178 -5.71 -2.69 6.43
CA GLY A 178 -5.27 -3.87 7.18
C GLY A 178 -5.36 -3.66 8.68
N SER A 179 -4.97 -2.48 9.17
CA SER A 179 -5.08 -2.13 10.59
C SER A 179 -6.53 -2.09 11.06
N ILE A 180 -7.44 -1.50 10.27
CA ILE A 180 -8.89 -1.50 10.54
C ILE A 180 -9.40 -2.93 10.66
N CYS A 181 -9.07 -3.79 9.68
CA CYS A 181 -9.47 -5.20 9.70
C CYS A 181 -8.89 -5.95 10.90
N TYR A 182 -7.61 -5.77 11.20
CA TYR A 182 -6.95 -6.43 12.32
C TYR A 182 -7.57 -6.05 13.66
N LEU A 183 -7.77 -4.75 13.88
CA LEU A 183 -8.37 -4.22 15.11
C LEU A 183 -9.82 -4.67 15.28
N SER A 184 -10.60 -4.81 14.20
CA SER A 184 -11.98 -5.31 14.30
C SER A 184 -12.09 -6.69 14.97
N LYS A 185 -11.04 -7.51 14.90
CA LYS A 185 -10.99 -8.85 15.54
C LYS A 185 -10.13 -8.94 16.79
N LYS A 186 -9.14 -8.06 16.95
CA LYS A 186 -8.10 -8.22 17.97
C LYS A 186 -8.08 -7.11 19.02
N LYS A 187 -8.88 -6.05 18.84
CA LYS A 187 -8.86 -4.84 19.69
C LYS A 187 -8.93 -5.17 21.18
N ASP A 188 -9.87 -6.00 21.63
CA ASP A 188 -10.08 -6.27 23.05
C ASP A 188 -8.92 -7.09 23.64
N LYS A 189 -8.40 -8.06 22.86
CA LYS A 189 -7.22 -8.82 23.26
C LYS A 189 -5.99 -7.91 23.38
N LEU A 190 -5.79 -7.02 22.41
CA LEU A 190 -4.68 -6.07 22.44
C LEU A 190 -4.81 -5.11 23.63
N LYS A 191 -5.97 -4.52 23.87
CA LYS A 191 -6.21 -3.67 25.05
C LYS A 191 -5.88 -4.35 26.36
N LYS A 192 -6.19 -5.63 26.50
CA LYS A 192 -5.93 -6.41 27.73
C LYS A 192 -4.47 -6.75 27.92
N ASN A 193 -3.79 -7.12 26.83
CA ASN A 193 -2.48 -7.78 26.92
C ASN A 193 -1.31 -6.89 26.46
N MET A 194 -1.53 -5.97 25.54
CA MET A 194 -0.46 -5.12 24.99
C MET A 194 0.09 -4.19 26.08
N MET A 195 1.38 -4.26 26.30
CA MET A 195 2.13 -3.38 27.19
C MET A 195 2.82 -2.26 26.41
N LEU A 196 3.41 -2.61 25.27
CA LEU A 196 4.08 -1.70 24.36
C LEU A 196 3.70 -2.05 22.92
N GLY A 197 3.56 -1.05 22.06
CA GLY A 197 3.31 -1.24 20.64
C GLY A 197 4.20 -0.34 19.80
N PHE A 198 4.78 -0.91 18.73
CA PHE A 198 5.63 -0.22 17.78
C PHE A 198 5.06 -0.38 16.36
N ALA A 199 4.83 0.73 15.68
CA ALA A 199 4.60 0.76 14.25
C ALA A 199 5.93 1.11 13.56
N LEU A 200 6.47 0.16 12.80
CA LEU A 200 7.76 0.31 12.13
C LEU A 200 7.55 0.86 10.72
N SER A 201 8.24 1.95 10.40
CA SER A 201 8.15 2.61 9.10
C SER A 201 9.49 3.24 8.70
N CYS A 202 9.92 3.02 7.45
CA CYS A 202 11.07 3.68 6.82
C CYS A 202 12.40 3.59 7.61
N LEU A 203 12.76 2.39 8.05
CA LEU A 203 13.93 2.15 8.93
C LEU A 203 15.23 1.84 8.18
N GLY A 204 15.36 2.21 6.92
CA GLY A 204 16.49 1.79 6.08
C GLY A 204 17.26 2.91 5.40
N ASP A 205 17.33 4.09 6.00
CA ASP A 205 18.21 5.16 5.53
C ASP A 205 19.43 5.34 6.46
N ASP A 206 20.37 6.18 6.04
CA ASP A 206 21.62 6.45 6.76
C ASP A 206 21.47 7.55 7.83
N HIS A 207 20.24 8.00 8.09
CA HIS A 207 19.94 9.04 9.07
C HIS A 207 19.58 8.46 10.46
N ASN A 208 19.35 9.35 11.40
CA ASN A 208 18.96 8.97 12.75
C ASN A 208 17.54 8.40 12.79
N TYR A 209 17.33 7.38 13.63
CA TYR A 209 16.00 6.88 13.91
C TYR A 209 15.20 7.85 14.76
N SER A 210 13.93 7.99 14.45
CA SER A 210 12.99 8.82 15.21
C SER A 210 11.97 7.96 15.93
N LEU A 211 11.72 8.23 17.20
CA LEU A 211 10.63 7.65 17.97
C LEU A 211 9.52 8.69 18.15
N ILE A 212 8.41 8.47 17.46
CA ILE A 212 7.22 9.31 17.58
C ILE A 212 6.27 8.66 18.59
N LYS A 213 6.06 9.30 19.75
CA LYS A 213 5.09 8.82 20.73
C LYS A 213 3.66 9.04 20.20
N SER A 214 2.79 8.04 20.37
CA SER A 214 1.36 8.24 20.12
C SER A 214 0.79 9.27 21.08
N ARG A 215 -0.24 9.99 20.62
CA ARG A 215 -1.05 10.82 21.52
C ARG A 215 -1.85 9.91 22.46
N ASN A 216 -1.85 10.21 23.73
CA ASN A 216 -2.68 9.55 24.75
C ASN A 216 -4.14 9.96 24.57
#